data_5c875f0b66d88eb2e93314504f00c938
#
_entry.id   5c875f0b66d88eb2e93314504f00c938
#
_cell.length_a   1.000
_cell.length_b   1.000
_cell.length_c   1.000
_cell.angle_alpha   90.00
_cell.angle_beta   90.00
_cell.angle_gamma   90.00
#
_symmetry.space_group_name_H-M   'P 1'
#
loop_
_entity.id
_entity.type
_entity.pdbx_description
1 polymer ?
#
loop_
_entity_poly.entity_id
_entity_poly.type
_entity_poly.pdbx_seq_one_letter_code
_entity_poly.pdbx_strand_id
1 'polypeptide(L)'
;MNDTISWSTLAVILAAGQGTRMRSPLPKVMHPVGNRPLLGHVLAAVEAAGIEQVAVVLGAGGPMVADYLHQAAPSARLFTQHEQLGTAHALLAARGALQAHEQGCVLVLFGDSPLITSQTLSRLRQALIDGAAVAVAGFHSGQPGPYGRLLVEDGHLRAIREAKDASAEELQVSFCNGGVMGLRADSCLWLLERIGKQNAQGEYYLTDVVAVANSAGLPVTAVEVEEDDVRGVNDREQLLAAERIYRQRQANL
;
A
#
# COMPACT_ATOMS: atom_id res chain seq x y z
N MET A 1 -26.27 9.34 24.14
CA MET A 1 -26.28 8.57 22.88
C MET A 1 -24.88 8.66 22.32
N ASN A 2 -24.11 7.57 22.40
CA ASN A 2 -22.82 7.53 21.73
C ASN A 2 -23.13 7.32 20.24
N ASP A 3 -23.06 8.40 19.46
CA ASP A 3 -22.94 8.25 18.01
C ASP A 3 -21.64 7.50 17.73
N THR A 4 -21.76 6.21 17.53
CA THR A 4 -20.67 5.40 16.98
C THR A 4 -20.44 5.95 15.57
N ILE A 5 -19.49 6.86 15.43
CA ILE A 5 -19.01 7.32 14.12
C ILE A 5 -18.59 6.04 13.40
N SER A 6 -19.40 5.61 12.45
CA SER A 6 -19.03 4.51 11.56
C SER A 6 -17.84 4.98 10.75
N TRP A 7 -16.64 4.55 11.13
CA TRP A 7 -15.41 4.85 10.42
C TRP A 7 -15.42 4.11 9.08
N SER A 8 -16.02 4.74 8.06
CA SER A 8 -15.99 4.20 6.70
C SER A 8 -14.55 4.09 6.21
N THR A 9 -14.29 3.11 5.35
CA THR A 9 -12.95 2.88 4.83
C THR A 9 -12.99 2.82 3.31
N LEU A 10 -12.11 3.60 2.68
CA LEU A 10 -11.81 3.52 1.25
C LEU A 10 -10.49 2.77 1.07
N ALA A 11 -10.50 1.66 0.34
CA ALA A 11 -9.28 1.01 -0.12
C ALA A 11 -8.88 1.58 -1.48
N VAL A 12 -7.66 2.11 -1.59
CA VAL A 12 -7.06 2.53 -2.86
C VAL A 12 -5.94 1.56 -3.22
N ILE A 13 -6.14 0.77 -4.28
CA ILE A 13 -5.19 -0.24 -4.73
C ILE A 13 -4.38 0.32 -5.90
N LEU A 14 -3.08 0.47 -5.71
CA LEU A 14 -2.14 0.93 -6.74
C LEU A 14 -1.73 -0.25 -7.62
N ALA A 15 -2.17 -0.26 -8.86
CA ALA A 15 -1.93 -1.31 -9.85
C ALA A 15 -1.33 -0.75 -11.16
N ALA A 16 -0.70 0.45 -11.11
CA ALA A 16 -0.19 1.16 -12.28
C ALA A 16 1.23 0.75 -12.71
N GLY A 17 1.94 -0.08 -11.93
CA GLY A 17 3.32 -0.47 -12.20
C GLY A 17 3.48 -1.30 -13.47
N GLN A 18 4.48 -0.97 -14.32
CA GLN A 18 4.72 -1.64 -15.60
C GLN A 18 5.20 -3.10 -15.49
N GLY A 19 5.79 -3.49 -14.36
CA GLY A 19 6.23 -4.87 -14.13
C GLY A 19 7.30 -5.39 -15.09
N THR A 20 8.17 -4.54 -15.60
CA THR A 20 9.19 -4.88 -16.61
C THR A 20 10.10 -6.04 -16.20
N ARG A 21 10.38 -6.19 -14.89
CA ARG A 21 11.19 -7.28 -14.33
C ARG A 21 10.54 -8.67 -14.43
N MET A 22 9.22 -8.74 -14.65
CA MET A 22 8.50 -10.01 -14.88
C MET A 22 8.85 -10.66 -16.21
N ARG A 23 9.34 -9.87 -17.19
CA ARG A 23 9.67 -10.34 -18.55
C ARG A 23 8.51 -11.16 -19.15
N SER A 24 7.30 -10.63 -19.10
CA SER A 24 6.06 -11.27 -19.52
C SER A 24 5.15 -10.26 -20.22
N PRO A 25 4.37 -10.66 -21.23
CA PRO A 25 3.33 -9.81 -21.82
C PRO A 25 2.13 -9.61 -20.86
N LEU A 26 2.00 -10.47 -19.84
CA LEU A 26 0.96 -10.36 -18.85
C LEU A 26 1.27 -9.21 -17.89
N PRO A 27 0.31 -8.29 -17.61
CA PRO A 27 0.50 -7.26 -16.58
C PRO A 27 0.91 -7.87 -15.23
N LYS A 28 1.84 -7.24 -14.52
CA LYS A 28 2.40 -7.78 -13.26
C LYS A 28 1.32 -8.27 -12.31
N VAL A 29 0.30 -7.46 -12.07
CA VAL A 29 -0.79 -7.74 -11.13
C VAL A 29 -1.74 -8.87 -11.57
N MET A 30 -1.62 -9.32 -12.82
CA MET A 30 -2.40 -10.42 -13.39
C MET A 30 -1.69 -11.77 -13.31
N HIS A 31 -0.40 -11.82 -12.91
CA HIS A 31 0.26 -13.11 -12.69
C HIS A 31 -0.42 -13.89 -11.57
N PRO A 32 -0.65 -15.21 -11.74
CA PRO A 32 -1.35 -15.99 -10.73
C PRO A 32 -0.44 -16.41 -9.57
N VAL A 33 -1.02 -16.48 -8.38
CA VAL A 33 -0.58 -17.25 -7.22
C VAL A 33 -1.73 -18.19 -6.87
N GLY A 34 -1.48 -19.50 -6.82
CA GLY A 34 -2.57 -20.47 -6.88
C GLY A 34 -3.39 -20.27 -8.16
N ASN A 35 -4.70 -20.19 -8.03
CA ASN A 35 -5.62 -20.01 -9.16
C ASN A 35 -6.16 -18.58 -9.30
N ARG A 36 -5.53 -17.57 -8.64
CA ARG A 36 -6.03 -16.21 -8.60
C ARG A 36 -4.92 -15.21 -8.95
N PRO A 37 -5.19 -14.16 -9.76
CA PRO A 37 -4.23 -13.09 -10.00
C PRO A 37 -3.77 -12.40 -8.71
N LEU A 38 -2.55 -11.83 -8.68
CA LEU A 38 -2.04 -11.07 -7.54
C LEU A 38 -3.07 -10.04 -7.06
N LEU A 39 -3.61 -9.23 -7.98
CA LEU A 39 -4.65 -8.24 -7.68
C LEU A 39 -5.91 -8.87 -7.07
N GLY A 40 -6.28 -10.07 -7.52
CA GLY A 40 -7.45 -10.78 -7.00
C GLY A 40 -7.30 -11.23 -5.55
N HIS A 41 -6.07 -11.52 -5.10
CA HIS A 41 -5.79 -11.78 -3.69
C HIS A 41 -5.95 -10.53 -2.84
N VAL A 42 -5.46 -9.38 -3.33
CA VAL A 42 -5.61 -8.09 -2.64
C VAL A 42 -7.09 -7.73 -2.50
N LEU A 43 -7.87 -7.87 -3.57
CA LEU A 43 -9.32 -7.65 -3.54
C LEU A 43 -10.02 -8.54 -2.52
N ALA A 44 -9.65 -9.83 -2.45
CA ALA A 44 -10.23 -10.76 -1.48
C ALA A 44 -9.89 -10.39 -0.03
N ALA A 45 -8.68 -9.88 0.23
CA ALA A 45 -8.31 -9.39 1.56
C ALA A 45 -9.10 -8.13 1.94
N VAL A 46 -9.34 -7.23 0.99
CA VAL A 46 -10.15 -6.01 1.17
C VAL A 46 -11.62 -6.39 1.47
N GLU A 47 -12.19 -7.33 0.71
CA GLU A 47 -13.53 -7.85 0.95
C GLU A 47 -13.64 -8.53 2.32
N ALA A 48 -12.68 -9.41 2.67
CA ALA A 48 -12.64 -10.08 3.96
C ALA A 48 -12.44 -9.14 5.16
N ALA A 49 -11.88 -7.92 4.92
CA ALA A 49 -11.81 -6.85 5.92
C ALA A 49 -13.11 -6.04 6.05
N GLY A 50 -14.15 -6.37 5.28
CA GLY A 50 -15.43 -5.67 5.27
C GLY A 50 -15.34 -4.25 4.66
N ILE A 51 -14.43 -4.04 3.72
CA ILE A 51 -14.22 -2.75 3.06
C ILE A 51 -15.00 -2.75 1.73
N GLU A 52 -16.05 -1.94 1.66
CA GLU A 52 -16.95 -1.90 0.50
C GLU A 52 -16.53 -0.85 -0.55
N GLN A 53 -15.87 0.22 -0.11
CA GLN A 53 -15.43 1.28 -1.03
C GLN A 53 -14.02 0.97 -1.56
N VAL A 54 -13.94 0.69 -2.85
CA VAL A 54 -12.68 0.33 -3.52
C VAL A 54 -12.43 1.25 -4.70
N ALA A 55 -11.22 1.79 -4.77
CA ALA A 55 -10.67 2.49 -5.93
C ALA A 55 -9.42 1.74 -6.41
N VAL A 56 -9.28 1.55 -7.71
CA VAL A 56 -8.10 0.91 -8.29
C VAL A 56 -7.46 1.87 -9.28
N VAL A 57 -6.16 2.11 -9.10
CA VAL A 57 -5.36 2.97 -9.98
C VAL A 57 -4.59 2.09 -10.95
N LEU A 58 -4.90 2.22 -12.22
CA LEU A 58 -4.30 1.50 -13.34
C LEU A 58 -3.26 2.35 -14.06
N GLY A 59 -2.27 1.72 -14.71
CA GLY A 59 -1.39 2.39 -15.67
C GLY A 59 -2.07 2.60 -17.03
N ALA A 60 -1.54 3.52 -17.81
CA ALA A 60 -1.97 3.72 -19.19
C ALA A 60 -1.71 2.43 -20.01
N GLY A 61 -2.75 1.76 -20.49
CA GLY A 61 -2.64 0.51 -21.25
C GLY A 61 -3.08 -0.75 -20.51
N GLY A 62 -3.92 -0.62 -19.49
CA GLY A 62 -4.41 -1.74 -18.69
C GLY A 62 -5.80 -2.31 -19.03
N PRO A 63 -6.21 -2.52 -20.33
CA PRO A 63 -7.56 -3.05 -20.62
C PRO A 63 -7.79 -4.42 -19.97
N MET A 64 -6.81 -5.31 -20.02
CA MET A 64 -6.91 -6.64 -19.40
C MET A 64 -7.17 -6.57 -17.88
N VAL A 65 -6.53 -5.63 -17.19
CA VAL A 65 -6.75 -5.44 -15.74
C VAL A 65 -8.14 -4.84 -15.50
N ALA A 66 -8.58 -3.89 -16.35
CA ALA A 66 -9.92 -3.30 -16.26
C ALA A 66 -11.01 -4.35 -16.51
N ASP A 67 -10.84 -5.20 -17.53
CA ASP A 67 -11.79 -6.29 -17.85
C ASP A 67 -11.89 -7.30 -16.69
N TYR A 68 -10.77 -7.63 -16.07
CA TYR A 68 -10.76 -8.46 -14.87
C TYR A 68 -11.54 -7.80 -13.72
N LEU A 69 -11.29 -6.51 -13.46
CA LEU A 69 -11.94 -5.77 -12.38
C LEU A 69 -13.44 -5.61 -12.59
N HIS A 70 -13.91 -5.43 -13.81
CA HIS A 70 -15.35 -5.38 -14.11
C HIS A 70 -16.08 -6.68 -13.72
N GLN A 71 -15.37 -7.83 -13.72
CA GLN A 71 -15.92 -9.11 -13.31
C GLN A 71 -15.72 -9.39 -11.81
N ALA A 72 -14.50 -9.13 -11.31
CA ALA A 72 -14.09 -9.51 -9.96
C ALA A 72 -14.50 -8.48 -8.88
N ALA A 73 -14.64 -7.21 -9.24
CA ALA A 73 -15.00 -6.12 -8.34
C ALA A 73 -15.80 -5.04 -9.09
N PRO A 74 -17.05 -5.34 -9.54
CA PRO A 74 -17.83 -4.45 -10.41
C PRO A 74 -18.18 -3.10 -9.77
N SER A 75 -18.17 -2.99 -8.46
CA SER A 75 -18.38 -1.74 -7.71
C SER A 75 -17.11 -0.89 -7.55
N ALA A 76 -15.94 -1.42 -7.91
CA ALA A 76 -14.68 -0.68 -7.78
C ALA A 76 -14.63 0.48 -8.78
N ARG A 77 -14.18 1.65 -8.28
CA ARG A 77 -13.96 2.83 -9.13
C ARG A 77 -12.57 2.75 -9.74
N LEU A 78 -12.47 2.84 -11.07
CA LEU A 78 -11.21 2.75 -11.80
C LEU A 78 -10.67 4.13 -12.13
N PHE A 79 -9.38 4.33 -11.92
CA PHE A 79 -8.64 5.56 -12.22
C PHE A 79 -7.39 5.22 -13.01
N THR A 80 -6.92 6.16 -13.83
CA THR A 80 -5.72 5.94 -14.65
C THR A 80 -4.60 6.90 -14.23
N GLN A 81 -3.45 6.33 -13.91
CA GLN A 81 -2.21 7.09 -13.82
C GLN A 81 -1.58 7.19 -15.22
N HIS A 82 -1.65 8.37 -15.83
CA HIS A 82 -1.16 8.59 -17.19
C HIS A 82 0.37 8.68 -17.23
N GLU A 83 0.98 9.32 -16.25
CA GLU A 83 2.43 9.49 -16.11
C GLU A 83 2.91 8.83 -14.82
N GLN A 84 4.00 8.06 -14.91
CA GLN A 84 4.55 7.35 -13.76
C GLN A 84 5.54 8.24 -12.99
N LEU A 85 5.00 9.17 -12.23
CA LEU A 85 5.77 10.15 -11.46
C LEU A 85 5.94 9.78 -9.97
N GLY A 86 5.70 8.52 -9.64
CA GLY A 86 5.86 8.00 -8.28
C GLY A 86 4.54 7.53 -7.64
N THR A 87 4.65 6.96 -6.43
CA THR A 87 3.54 6.28 -5.73
C THR A 87 2.52 7.28 -5.14
N ALA A 88 2.95 8.44 -4.68
CA ALA A 88 2.02 9.49 -4.24
C ALA A 88 1.24 10.06 -5.44
N HIS A 89 1.88 10.21 -6.60
CA HIS A 89 1.22 10.62 -7.83
C HIS A 89 0.19 9.57 -8.29
N ALA A 90 0.50 8.28 -8.13
CA ALA A 90 -0.48 7.21 -8.40
C ALA A 90 -1.71 7.34 -7.50
N LEU A 91 -1.51 7.58 -6.20
CA LEU A 91 -2.62 7.77 -5.26
C LEU A 91 -3.45 9.01 -5.62
N LEU A 92 -2.81 10.11 -6.02
CA LEU A 92 -3.49 11.34 -6.47
C LEU A 92 -4.28 11.14 -7.78
N ALA A 93 -3.98 10.15 -8.61
CA ALA A 93 -4.83 9.82 -9.76
C ALA A 93 -6.25 9.43 -9.31
N ALA A 94 -6.41 8.87 -8.11
CA ALA A 94 -7.70 8.58 -7.49
C ALA A 94 -8.33 9.78 -6.74
N ARG A 95 -7.87 11.03 -6.99
CA ARG A 95 -8.35 12.25 -6.31
C ARG A 95 -9.87 12.32 -6.17
N GLY A 96 -10.61 11.98 -7.22
CA GLY A 96 -12.07 11.99 -7.18
C GLY A 96 -12.69 10.98 -6.20
N ALA A 97 -11.99 9.86 -5.89
CA ALA A 97 -12.40 8.94 -4.84
C ALA A 97 -12.06 9.50 -3.45
N LEU A 98 -10.86 10.08 -3.30
CA LEU A 98 -10.40 10.67 -2.05
C LEU A 98 -11.28 11.87 -1.64
N GLN A 99 -11.64 12.75 -2.58
CA GLN A 99 -12.54 13.89 -2.34
C GLN A 99 -13.95 13.47 -1.94
N ALA A 100 -14.45 12.36 -2.49
CA ALA A 100 -15.77 11.83 -2.13
C ALA A 100 -15.77 11.08 -0.79
N HIS A 101 -14.59 10.84 -0.19
CA HIS A 101 -14.40 10.12 1.06
C HIS A 101 -13.77 11.05 2.10
N GLU A 102 -14.56 12.00 2.60
CA GLU A 102 -14.08 13.10 3.46
C GLU A 102 -13.80 12.67 4.90
N GLN A 103 -14.38 11.57 5.37
CA GLN A 103 -14.28 11.09 6.74
C GLN A 103 -13.97 9.59 6.79
N GLY A 104 -13.27 9.18 7.83
CA GLY A 104 -12.89 7.79 8.04
C GLY A 104 -11.46 7.49 7.63
N CYS A 105 -11.23 6.31 7.06
CA CYS A 105 -9.91 5.77 6.74
C CYS A 105 -9.71 5.63 5.23
N VAL A 106 -8.53 5.96 4.76
CA VAL A 106 -8.03 5.60 3.43
C VAL A 106 -6.92 4.57 3.63
N LEU A 107 -7.11 3.34 3.14
CA LEU A 107 -6.05 2.33 3.11
C LEU A 107 -5.44 2.27 1.72
N VAL A 108 -4.13 2.44 1.64
CA VAL A 108 -3.37 2.38 0.39
C VAL A 108 -2.68 1.03 0.31
N LEU A 109 -3.00 0.27 -0.73
CA LEU A 109 -2.50 -1.07 -0.99
C LEU A 109 -1.80 -1.13 -2.34
N PHE A 110 -0.94 -2.14 -2.50
CA PHE A 110 -0.31 -2.43 -3.79
C PHE A 110 -0.92 -3.69 -4.40
N GLY A 111 -1.31 -3.62 -5.67
CA GLY A 111 -1.93 -4.74 -6.38
C GLY A 111 -1.02 -5.95 -6.59
N ASP A 112 0.26 -5.82 -6.25
CA ASP A 112 1.28 -6.86 -6.33
C ASP A 112 1.67 -7.48 -4.98
N SER A 113 0.91 -7.22 -3.90
CA SER A 113 1.12 -7.79 -2.57
C SER A 113 0.05 -8.86 -2.24
N PRO A 114 0.12 -10.06 -2.87
CA PRO A 114 -0.96 -11.05 -2.85
C PRO A 114 -1.21 -11.72 -1.49
N LEU A 115 -0.26 -11.60 -0.58
CA LEU A 115 -0.30 -12.28 0.71
C LEU A 115 -0.83 -11.39 1.83
N ILE A 116 -1.25 -10.15 1.50
CA ILE A 116 -1.86 -9.24 2.47
C ILE A 116 -3.09 -9.87 3.12
N THR A 117 -3.25 -9.68 4.43
CA THR A 117 -4.35 -10.26 5.19
C THR A 117 -5.38 -9.21 5.61
N SER A 118 -6.63 -9.63 5.78
CA SER A 118 -7.68 -8.77 6.36
C SER A 118 -7.32 -8.31 7.78
N GLN A 119 -6.56 -9.12 8.52
CA GLN A 119 -6.08 -8.76 9.86
C GLN A 119 -5.11 -7.58 9.80
N THR A 120 -4.15 -7.57 8.87
CA THR A 120 -3.23 -6.44 8.66
C THR A 120 -4.01 -5.17 8.32
N LEU A 121 -5.01 -5.24 7.43
CA LEU A 121 -5.86 -4.11 7.08
C LEU A 121 -6.66 -3.59 8.29
N SER A 122 -7.22 -4.50 9.09
CA SER A 122 -7.97 -4.15 10.30
C SER A 122 -7.08 -3.48 11.35
N ARG A 123 -5.82 -3.93 11.52
CA ARG A 123 -4.86 -3.30 12.45
C ARG A 123 -4.47 -1.88 12.02
N LEU A 124 -4.24 -1.65 10.73
CA LEU A 124 -3.99 -0.30 10.19
C LEU A 124 -5.19 0.61 10.41
N ARG A 125 -6.41 0.13 10.11
CA ARG A 125 -7.65 0.87 10.36
C ARG A 125 -7.80 1.22 11.83
N GLN A 126 -7.54 0.27 12.73
CA GLN A 126 -7.65 0.50 14.16
C GLN A 126 -6.68 1.57 14.64
N ALA A 127 -5.43 1.58 14.16
CA ALA A 127 -4.46 2.61 14.50
C ALA A 127 -4.94 4.03 14.11
N LEU A 128 -5.66 4.17 12.99
CA LEU A 128 -6.26 5.44 12.57
C LEU A 128 -7.44 5.82 13.49
N ILE A 129 -8.27 4.85 13.86
CA ILE A 129 -9.39 5.04 14.82
C ILE A 129 -8.84 5.48 16.19
N ASP A 130 -7.71 4.92 16.62
CA ASP A 130 -7.03 5.25 17.88
C ASP A 130 -6.31 6.62 17.85
N GLY A 131 -6.40 7.34 16.71
CA GLY A 131 -5.97 8.73 16.62
C GLY A 131 -4.77 9.01 15.72
N ALA A 132 -4.15 7.99 15.11
CA ALA A 132 -3.10 8.24 14.13
C ALA A 132 -3.66 8.95 12.88
N ALA A 133 -2.93 9.93 12.35
CA ALA A 133 -3.22 10.52 11.05
C ALA A 133 -2.63 9.68 9.89
N VAL A 134 -1.50 9.02 10.18
CA VAL A 134 -0.83 8.07 9.27
C VAL A 134 -0.43 6.82 10.04
N ALA A 135 -0.79 5.65 9.53
CA ALA A 135 -0.39 4.35 10.05
C ALA A 135 0.35 3.57 8.95
N VAL A 136 1.54 3.07 9.24
CA VAL A 136 2.39 2.37 8.26
C VAL A 136 2.60 0.93 8.70
N ALA A 137 2.36 -0.04 7.80
CA ALA A 137 2.74 -1.42 8.04
C ALA A 137 4.27 -1.55 8.01
N GLY A 138 4.85 -2.01 9.11
CA GLY A 138 6.28 -2.24 9.25
C GLY A 138 6.59 -3.68 9.66
N PHE A 139 7.73 -4.20 9.25
CA PHE A 139 8.18 -5.54 9.62
C PHE A 139 9.69 -5.55 9.87
N HIS A 140 10.14 -6.48 10.72
CA HIS A 140 11.56 -6.69 10.95
C HIS A 140 12.12 -7.72 9.99
N SER A 141 13.22 -7.38 9.30
CA SER A 141 13.93 -8.29 8.39
C SER A 141 15.39 -8.44 8.77
N GLY A 142 15.88 -9.68 8.77
CA GLY A 142 17.31 -9.95 8.90
C GLY A 142 18.11 -9.62 7.64
N GLN A 143 17.43 -9.42 6.50
CA GLN A 143 18.00 -9.03 5.22
C GLN A 143 17.14 -7.93 4.58
N PRO A 144 17.21 -6.69 5.07
CA PRO A 144 16.34 -5.60 4.65
C PRO A 144 16.36 -5.28 3.14
N GLY A 145 17.48 -5.57 2.45
CA GLY A 145 17.60 -5.42 1.01
C GLY A 145 17.08 -4.07 0.49
N PRO A 146 16.21 -4.08 -0.54
CA PRO A 146 15.71 -2.86 -1.19
C PRO A 146 14.52 -2.19 -0.49
N TYR A 147 14.05 -2.73 0.64
CA TYR A 147 12.94 -2.13 1.36
C TYR A 147 13.29 -0.75 1.93
N GLY A 148 12.34 0.15 2.00
CA GLY A 148 12.46 1.40 2.76
C GLY A 148 12.66 1.11 4.25
N ARG A 149 13.36 1.98 4.96
CA ARG A 149 13.63 1.87 6.41
C ARG A 149 12.68 2.75 7.19
N LEU A 150 12.06 2.19 8.22
CA LEU A 150 11.26 2.93 9.18
C LEU A 150 12.20 3.52 10.24
N LEU A 151 12.39 4.83 10.20
CA LEU A 151 13.26 5.54 11.13
C LEU A 151 12.45 5.94 12.36
N VAL A 152 12.76 5.29 13.49
CA VAL A 152 12.07 5.50 14.76
C VAL A 152 13.02 6.18 15.75
N GLU A 153 12.57 7.29 16.33
CA GLU A 153 13.27 8.02 17.39
C GLU A 153 12.33 8.20 18.58
N ASP A 154 12.80 7.87 19.78
CA ASP A 154 12.01 7.97 21.02
C ASP A 154 10.64 7.26 20.93
N GLY A 155 10.58 6.12 20.22
CA GLY A 155 9.36 5.34 20.01
C GLY A 155 8.40 5.92 18.95
N HIS A 156 8.78 7.00 18.27
CA HIS A 156 7.96 7.67 17.24
C HIS A 156 8.54 7.44 15.85
N LEU A 157 7.70 7.04 14.89
CA LEU A 157 8.08 6.94 13.49
C LEU A 157 8.29 8.36 12.91
N ARG A 158 9.55 8.69 12.59
CA ARG A 158 9.95 10.00 12.07
C ARG A 158 9.92 10.11 10.57
N ALA A 159 10.41 9.08 9.89
CA ALA A 159 10.48 9.06 8.42
C ALA A 159 10.48 7.63 7.91
N ILE A 160 10.18 7.47 6.64
CA ILE A 160 10.50 6.29 5.85
C ILE A 160 11.61 6.70 4.89
N ARG A 161 12.73 6.02 4.95
CA ARG A 161 13.84 6.28 4.05
C ARG A 161 13.92 5.17 3.01
N GLU A 162 13.71 5.50 1.75
CA GLU A 162 13.88 4.55 0.66
C GLU A 162 15.36 4.11 0.57
N ALA A 163 15.61 2.83 0.27
CA ALA A 163 16.97 2.27 0.30
C ALA A 163 17.96 3.01 -0.62
N LYS A 164 17.48 3.65 -1.69
CA LYS A 164 18.31 4.43 -2.63
C LYS A 164 18.72 5.81 -2.09
N ASP A 165 17.99 6.30 -1.09
CA ASP A 165 18.19 7.60 -0.45
C ASP A 165 18.80 7.45 0.96
N ALA A 166 18.97 6.21 1.42
CA ALA A 166 19.41 5.89 2.78
C ALA A 166 20.92 6.06 2.95
N SER A 167 21.34 6.60 4.10
CA SER A 167 22.73 6.60 4.52
C SER A 167 23.22 5.17 4.87
N ALA A 168 24.52 5.00 5.08
CA ALA A 168 25.10 3.71 5.48
C ALA A 168 24.54 3.23 6.82
N GLU A 169 24.30 4.14 7.76
CA GLU A 169 23.71 3.88 9.07
C GLU A 169 22.24 3.51 8.94
N GLU A 170 21.48 4.27 8.15
CA GLU A 170 20.05 3.99 7.91
C GLU A 170 19.85 2.63 7.24
N LEU A 171 20.75 2.20 6.36
CA LEU A 171 20.71 0.87 5.73
C LEU A 171 20.84 -0.29 6.73
N GLN A 172 21.41 -0.07 7.92
CA GLN A 172 21.51 -1.08 8.97
C GLN A 172 20.21 -1.27 9.77
N VAL A 173 19.25 -0.37 9.63
CA VAL A 173 17.94 -0.48 10.30
C VAL A 173 17.21 -1.71 9.76
N SER A 174 16.85 -2.64 10.68
CA SER A 174 16.12 -3.86 10.33
C SER A 174 14.62 -3.66 10.19
N PHE A 175 14.08 -2.56 10.73
CA PHE A 175 12.65 -2.26 10.65
C PHE A 175 12.32 -1.66 9.28
N CYS A 176 11.58 -2.39 8.48
CA CYS A 176 11.32 -2.15 7.07
C CYS A 176 9.89 -1.68 6.80
N ASN A 177 9.74 -0.87 5.75
CA ASN A 177 8.44 -0.46 5.24
C ASN A 177 7.78 -1.60 4.46
N GLY A 178 6.60 -2.02 4.89
CA GLY A 178 5.77 -3.01 4.20
C GLY A 178 4.98 -2.44 3.01
N GLY A 179 5.07 -1.14 2.77
CA GLY A 179 4.38 -0.46 1.65
C GLY A 179 2.93 -0.10 1.96
N VAL A 180 2.17 -1.01 2.57
CA VAL A 180 0.76 -0.76 2.90
C VAL A 180 0.65 0.26 4.03
N MET A 181 -0.22 1.25 3.85
CA MET A 181 -0.43 2.29 4.86
C MET A 181 -1.88 2.75 4.93
N GLY A 182 -2.22 3.33 6.06
CA GLY A 182 -3.48 4.00 6.29
C GLY A 182 -3.28 5.49 6.50
N LEU A 183 -4.22 6.30 5.99
CA LEU A 183 -4.29 7.73 6.21
C LEU A 183 -5.70 8.10 6.68
N ARG A 184 -5.82 9.08 7.56
CA ARG A 184 -7.12 9.68 7.85
C ARG A 184 -7.61 10.44 6.63
N ALA A 185 -8.88 10.25 6.29
CA ALA A 185 -9.48 10.82 5.09
C ALA A 185 -9.43 12.36 5.08
N ASP A 186 -9.67 12.99 6.24
CA ASP A 186 -9.69 14.45 6.43
C ASP A 186 -8.34 15.15 6.15
N SER A 187 -7.23 14.44 6.31
CA SER A 187 -5.87 14.96 6.09
C SER A 187 -5.18 14.38 4.86
N CYS A 188 -5.73 13.31 4.26
CA CYS A 188 -5.10 12.54 3.20
C CYS A 188 -4.67 13.43 2.00
N LEU A 189 -5.59 14.16 1.39
CA LEU A 189 -5.27 15.00 0.23
C LEU A 189 -4.29 16.13 0.60
N TRP A 190 -4.50 16.76 1.75
CA TRP A 190 -3.62 17.82 2.24
C TRP A 190 -2.17 17.34 2.40
N LEU A 191 -1.99 16.12 2.92
CA LEU A 191 -0.67 15.48 3.06
C LEU A 191 -0.04 15.18 1.70
N LEU A 192 -0.80 14.54 0.79
CA LEU A 192 -0.32 14.15 -0.53
C LEU A 192 0.13 15.33 -1.39
N GLU A 193 -0.58 16.47 -1.33
CA GLU A 193 -0.26 17.68 -2.08
C GLU A 193 1.04 18.37 -1.62
N ARG A 194 1.58 17.98 -0.47
CA ARG A 194 2.83 18.52 0.09
C ARG A 194 4.04 17.63 -0.14
N ILE A 195 3.86 16.47 -0.72
CA ILE A 195 4.95 15.57 -1.10
C ILE A 195 5.73 16.18 -2.26
N GLY A 196 7.04 16.27 -2.11
CA GLY A 196 7.95 16.79 -3.13
C GLY A 196 8.61 15.70 -3.98
N LYS A 197 9.64 16.11 -4.75
CA LYS A 197 10.45 15.22 -5.61
C LYS A 197 11.94 15.25 -5.25
N GLN A 198 12.29 15.73 -4.06
CA GLN A 198 13.68 15.88 -3.64
C GLN A 198 14.24 14.53 -3.14
N ASN A 199 14.40 13.59 -4.07
CA ASN A 199 14.90 12.24 -3.81
C ASN A 199 15.69 11.72 -5.01
N ALA A 200 16.37 10.57 -4.85
CA ALA A 200 17.27 9.99 -5.85
C ALA A 200 16.59 9.68 -7.20
N GLN A 201 15.30 9.49 -7.24
CA GLN A 201 14.55 9.18 -8.47
C GLN A 201 13.80 10.38 -9.06
N GLY A 202 13.71 11.51 -8.35
CA GLY A 202 12.92 12.67 -8.76
C GLY A 202 11.41 12.38 -8.85
N GLU A 203 10.92 11.45 -8.02
CA GLU A 203 9.54 10.98 -8.00
C GLU A 203 8.79 11.45 -6.74
N TYR A 204 7.47 11.49 -6.80
CA TYR A 204 6.63 11.72 -5.62
C TYR A 204 6.49 10.42 -4.83
N TYR A 205 7.34 10.24 -3.82
CA TYR A 205 7.30 9.05 -2.96
C TYR A 205 6.16 9.15 -1.94
N LEU A 206 5.28 8.16 -1.93
CA LEU A 206 4.22 8.10 -0.91
C LEU A 206 4.79 8.01 0.51
N THR A 207 5.96 7.41 0.67
CA THR A 207 6.66 7.28 1.94
C THR A 207 7.00 8.62 2.59
N ASP A 208 7.13 9.71 1.82
CA ASP A 208 7.36 11.05 2.35
C ASP A 208 6.16 11.61 3.13
N VAL A 209 4.98 10.99 3.02
CA VAL A 209 3.79 11.38 3.81
C VAL A 209 4.06 11.36 5.31
N VAL A 210 4.92 10.46 5.79
CA VAL A 210 5.33 10.35 7.19
C VAL A 210 6.06 11.61 7.65
N ALA A 211 7.05 12.07 6.87
CA ALA A 211 7.80 13.28 7.20
C ALA A 211 6.91 14.54 7.12
N VAL A 212 6.01 14.60 6.12
CA VAL A 212 5.03 15.70 5.99
C VAL A 212 4.09 15.74 7.19
N ALA A 213 3.55 14.59 7.61
CA ALA A 213 2.65 14.50 8.77
C ALA A 213 3.36 14.91 10.06
N ASN A 214 4.58 14.41 10.30
CA ASN A 214 5.39 14.81 11.47
C ASN A 214 5.67 16.32 11.50
N SER A 215 6.01 16.91 10.34
CA SER A 215 6.27 18.36 10.24
C SER A 215 5.03 19.20 10.54
N ALA A 216 3.84 18.63 10.35
CA ALA A 216 2.56 19.26 10.67
C ALA A 216 2.08 18.97 12.11
N GLY A 217 2.85 18.23 12.91
CA GLY A 217 2.47 17.83 14.26
C GLY A 217 1.33 16.79 14.30
N LEU A 218 1.08 16.08 13.19
CA LEU A 218 0.06 15.05 13.11
C LEU A 218 0.61 13.71 13.65
N PRO A 219 -0.19 12.94 14.39
CA PRO A 219 0.26 11.65 14.93
C PRO A 219 0.54 10.62 13.83
N VAL A 220 1.72 10.01 13.89
CA VAL A 220 2.15 8.95 12.96
C VAL A 220 2.53 7.71 13.76
N THR A 221 2.14 6.52 13.29
CA THR A 221 2.48 5.27 13.94
C THR A 221 2.91 4.19 12.94
N ALA A 222 3.75 3.27 13.40
CA ALA A 222 4.02 2.02 12.70
C ALA A 222 3.19 0.91 13.32
N VAL A 223 2.59 0.07 12.47
CA VAL A 223 1.88 -1.15 12.85
C VAL A 223 2.76 -2.32 12.44
N GLU A 224 3.32 -3.01 13.41
CA GLU A 224 4.18 -4.16 13.14
C GLU A 224 3.36 -5.32 12.57
N VAL A 225 3.83 -5.92 11.49
CA VAL A 225 3.16 -7.01 10.75
C VAL A 225 4.17 -8.08 10.39
N GLU A 226 3.70 -9.24 9.95
CA GLU A 226 4.57 -10.29 9.42
C GLU A 226 5.14 -9.88 8.05
N GLU A 227 6.44 -10.14 7.81
CA GLU A 227 7.10 -9.84 6.53
C GLU A 227 6.33 -10.44 5.35
N ASP A 228 5.86 -11.69 5.50
CA ASP A 228 5.16 -12.39 4.42
C ASP A 228 3.81 -11.75 4.06
N ASP A 229 3.15 -11.06 4.99
CA ASP A 229 1.87 -10.39 4.72
C ASP A 229 2.03 -9.23 3.72
N VAL A 230 3.16 -8.55 3.77
CA VAL A 230 3.41 -7.34 2.98
C VAL A 230 4.40 -7.54 1.82
N ARG A 231 4.76 -8.80 1.57
CA ARG A 231 5.69 -9.17 0.50
C ARG A 231 5.12 -8.84 -0.87
N GLY A 232 5.78 -7.90 -1.56
CA GLY A 232 5.47 -7.55 -2.95
C GLY A 232 6.10 -8.51 -3.95
N VAL A 233 5.43 -8.73 -5.08
CA VAL A 233 5.91 -9.53 -6.21
C VAL A 233 6.33 -8.62 -7.35
N ASN A 234 7.63 -8.53 -7.64
CA ASN A 234 8.18 -7.66 -8.67
C ASN A 234 8.90 -8.42 -9.80
N ASP A 235 9.25 -9.68 -9.55
CA ASP A 235 9.93 -10.57 -10.51
C ASP A 235 9.47 -12.02 -10.33
N ARG A 236 10.02 -12.93 -11.14
CA ARG A 236 9.63 -14.35 -11.14
C ARG A 236 10.06 -15.10 -9.89
N GLU A 237 11.17 -14.71 -9.27
CA GLU A 237 11.66 -15.36 -8.05
C GLU A 237 10.73 -15.02 -6.88
N GLN A 238 10.37 -13.74 -6.75
CA GLN A 238 9.40 -13.28 -5.76
C GLN A 238 8.01 -13.90 -5.99
N LEU A 239 7.60 -14.13 -7.25
CA LEU A 239 6.36 -14.84 -7.58
C LEU A 239 6.39 -16.28 -7.07
N LEU A 240 7.48 -17.00 -7.29
CA LEU A 240 7.66 -18.38 -6.79
C LEU A 240 7.69 -18.43 -5.25
N ALA A 241 8.28 -17.44 -4.61
CA ALA A 241 8.28 -17.34 -3.15
C ALA A 241 6.86 -17.12 -2.62
N ALA A 242 6.10 -16.18 -3.22
CA ALA A 242 4.71 -15.94 -2.86
C ALA A 242 3.81 -17.18 -3.05
N GLU A 243 4.00 -17.93 -4.14
CA GLU A 243 3.30 -19.20 -4.39
C GLU A 243 3.56 -20.23 -3.28
N ARG A 244 4.83 -20.38 -2.85
CA ARG A 244 5.19 -21.32 -1.76
C ARG A 244 4.52 -20.94 -0.44
N ILE A 245 4.58 -19.66 -0.07
CA ILE A 245 3.96 -19.16 1.18
C ILE A 245 2.45 -19.34 1.12
N TYR A 246 1.83 -18.99 -0.01
CA TYR A 246 0.39 -19.18 -0.21
C TYR A 246 -0.02 -20.63 0.00
N ARG A 247 0.67 -21.59 -0.61
CA ARG A 247 0.39 -23.04 -0.45
C ARG A 247 0.57 -23.52 0.98
N GLN A 248 1.61 -23.04 1.67
CA GLN A 248 1.82 -23.37 3.09
C GLN A 248 0.68 -22.86 3.96
N ARG A 249 0.20 -21.62 3.71
CA ARG A 249 -0.96 -21.08 4.42
C ARG A 249 -2.24 -21.90 4.18
N GLN A 250 -2.46 -22.33 2.93
CA GLN A 250 -3.62 -23.16 2.59
C GLN A 250 -3.57 -24.57 3.24
N ALA A 251 -2.39 -25.13 3.43
CA ALA A 251 -2.22 -26.43 4.07
C ALA A 251 -2.43 -26.40 5.59
N ASN A 252 -2.41 -25.23 6.21
CA ASN A 252 -2.57 -25.01 7.66
C ASN A 252 -3.99 -24.54 8.04
N LEU A 253 -4.91 -24.44 7.07
CA LEU A 253 -6.34 -24.12 7.25
C LEU A 253 -7.17 -25.40 7.27
#